data_e33a5894c03844f17a78ab31098c70c0
#
_entry.id   e33a5894c03844f17a78ab31098c70c0
#
_cell.length_a   1.000
_cell.length_b   1.000
_cell.length_c   1.000
_cell.angle_alpha   90.00
_cell.angle_beta   90.00
_cell.angle_gamma   90.00
#
_symmetry.space_group_name_H-M   'P 1'
#
loop_
_entity.id
_entity.type
_entity.pdbx_description
1 polymer ?
#
loop_
_entity_poly.entity_id
_entity_poly.type
_entity_poly.pdbx_seq_one_letter_code
_entity_poly.pdbx_strand_id
1 'polypeptide(L)'
;RSTPIKSSAASDVYKRQHGGTFNIVINPIRIELRQSTEKHNIKDPYILEVVKYIDAHYSSDLTIESLLANIPLSRRNFEVKFKNAMNTSIYQYILNCRCNHLADLLLTTDRSLADLAIEVGFKDYNNISRVFKKYKGCSPLEYRQKKTSHI
;
A
#
# COMPACT_ATOMS: atom_id res chain seq x y z
N ARG A 1 17.38 26.76 -17.94
CA ARG A 1 15.99 27.09 -18.32
C ARG A 1 15.26 25.93 -18.98
N SER A 2 15.91 25.20 -19.87
CA SER A 2 15.26 24.09 -20.58
C SER A 2 15.00 22.85 -19.73
N THR A 3 15.86 22.54 -18.80
CA THR A 3 15.81 21.31 -18.04
C THR A 3 14.63 21.25 -17.06
N PRO A 4 14.34 22.27 -16.25
CA PRO A 4 13.15 22.29 -15.42
C PRO A 4 11.86 22.25 -16.23
N ILE A 5 11.88 22.87 -17.41
CA ILE A 5 10.72 22.89 -18.30
C ILE A 5 10.38 21.50 -18.81
N LYS A 6 11.37 20.69 -19.14
CA LYS A 6 11.13 19.31 -19.62
C LYS A 6 10.47 18.43 -18.57
N SER A 7 10.93 18.50 -17.35
CA SER A 7 10.30 17.75 -16.24
C SER A 7 8.89 18.24 -15.99
N SER A 8 8.67 19.53 -16.04
CA SER A 8 7.34 20.12 -15.89
C SER A 8 6.42 19.76 -17.04
N ALA A 9 6.93 19.67 -18.26
CA ALA A 9 6.13 19.32 -19.43
C ALA A 9 5.55 17.90 -19.32
N ALA A 10 6.31 16.94 -18.87
CA ALA A 10 5.81 15.58 -18.65
C ALA A 10 4.70 15.55 -17.59
N SER A 11 4.88 16.30 -16.52
CA SER A 11 3.89 16.45 -15.47
C SER A 11 2.63 17.17 -15.97
N ASP A 12 2.81 18.19 -16.79
CA ASP A 12 1.69 18.96 -17.35
C ASP A 12 0.88 18.17 -18.38
N VAL A 13 1.52 17.34 -19.17
CA VAL A 13 0.83 16.44 -20.10
C VAL A 13 -0.03 15.45 -19.33
N TYR A 14 0.49 14.89 -18.28
CA TYR A 14 -0.26 14.00 -17.40
C TYR A 14 -1.48 14.71 -16.77
N LYS A 15 -1.30 15.91 -16.27
CA LYS A 15 -2.39 16.72 -15.72
C LYS A 15 -3.50 17.01 -16.73
N ARG A 16 -3.12 17.33 -17.96
CA ARG A 16 -4.11 17.58 -19.02
C ARG A 16 -4.92 16.35 -19.37
N GLN A 17 -4.26 15.20 -19.48
CA GLN A 17 -4.94 13.95 -19.81
C GLN A 17 -5.93 13.51 -18.74
N HIS A 18 -5.63 13.77 -17.48
CA HIS A 18 -6.44 13.32 -16.36
C HIS A 18 -7.27 14.42 -15.71
N GLY A 19 -7.23 15.62 -16.30
CA GLY A 19 -8.15 16.69 -15.95
C GLY A 19 -8.07 17.19 -14.53
N GLY A 20 -6.91 17.20 -13.93
CA GLY A 20 -6.99 17.42 -12.60
C GLY A 20 -6.11 18.30 -11.88
N THR A 21 -6.59 18.73 -10.91
CA THR A 21 -5.94 19.22 -9.77
C THR A 21 -5.20 18.13 -9.09
N PHE A 22 -4.23 17.71 -9.72
CA PHE A 22 -3.47 16.65 -9.21
C PHE A 22 -2.59 16.95 -8.07
N ASN A 23 -2.53 18.14 -7.74
CA ASN A 23 -1.97 18.52 -6.49
C ASN A 23 -2.33 17.73 -5.31
N ILE A 24 -3.29 17.09 -5.53
CA ILE A 24 -3.78 16.19 -4.68
C ILE A 24 -2.90 15.24 -4.26
N VAL A 25 -2.12 15.19 -4.75
CA VAL A 25 -1.57 14.76 -4.42
C VAL A 25 -0.75 14.11 -3.84
N ILE A 26 -0.45 14.35 -3.37
CA ILE A 26 0.27 13.79 -2.36
C ILE A 26 -0.51 12.76 -1.80
N ASN A 27 -0.48 11.84 -2.51
CA ASN A 27 -0.86 10.57 -2.10
C ASN A 27 -0.03 10.23 -0.88
N PRO A 28 -0.52 10.35 0.31
CA PRO A 28 0.19 9.88 1.49
C PRO A 28 0.63 8.44 1.33
N ILE A 29 -0.15 7.68 0.57
CA ILE A 29 0.15 6.33 0.15
C ILE A 29 1.48 6.23 -0.58
N ARG A 30 1.72 7.15 -1.50
CA ARG A 30 2.96 7.16 -2.28
C ARG A 30 4.19 7.52 -1.44
N ILE A 31 3.99 8.33 -0.43
CA ILE A 31 5.04 8.69 0.53
C ILE A 31 5.32 7.51 1.47
N GLU A 32 4.30 6.83 1.95
CA GLU A 32 4.47 5.63 2.77
C GLU A 32 5.13 4.47 1.99
N LEU A 33 4.78 4.31 0.72
CA LEU A 33 5.41 3.33 -0.17
C LEU A 33 6.90 3.62 -0.38
N ARG A 34 7.27 4.87 -0.61
CA ARG A 34 8.66 5.29 -0.68
C ARG A 34 9.38 5.08 0.64
N GLN A 35 8.76 5.43 1.75
CA GLN A 35 9.33 5.25 3.07
C GLN A 35 9.54 3.78 3.42
N SER A 36 8.65 2.88 3.02
CA SER A 36 8.82 1.44 3.22
C SER A 36 10.00 0.90 2.42
N THR A 37 10.14 1.32 1.17
CA THR A 37 11.23 0.88 0.30
C THR A 37 12.58 1.48 0.73
N GLU A 38 12.59 2.73 1.16
CA GLU A 38 13.79 3.41 1.62
C GLU A 38 14.24 2.94 3.01
N LYS A 39 13.30 2.69 3.92
CA LYS A 39 13.60 2.22 5.28
C LYS A 39 14.27 0.85 5.33
N HIS A 40 13.99 -0.02 4.37
CA HIS A 40 14.49 -1.39 4.40
C HIS A 40 15.75 -1.60 3.56
N ASN A 41 16.19 -0.60 2.79
CA ASN A 41 17.38 -0.70 1.92
C ASN A 41 17.45 -2.06 1.21
N ILE A 42 16.38 -2.42 0.51
CA ILE A 42 16.21 -3.73 -0.11
C ILE A 42 17.25 -3.90 -1.20
N LYS A 43 18.26 -4.72 -0.95
CA LYS A 43 19.34 -4.99 -1.89
C LYS A 43 19.01 -6.11 -2.88
N ASP A 44 18.12 -7.01 -2.50
CA ASP A 44 17.73 -8.13 -3.37
C ASP A 44 16.70 -7.65 -4.41
N PRO A 45 17.02 -7.72 -5.71
CA PRO A 45 16.13 -7.22 -6.75
C PRO A 45 14.82 -7.99 -6.84
N TYR A 46 14.81 -9.28 -6.53
CA TYR A 46 13.58 -10.08 -6.52
C TYR A 46 12.63 -9.66 -5.39
N ILE A 47 13.18 -9.38 -4.22
CA ILE A 47 12.37 -8.89 -3.10
C ILE A 47 11.83 -7.50 -3.40
N LEU A 48 12.64 -6.62 -3.98
CA LEU A 48 12.19 -5.29 -4.39
C LEU A 48 11.05 -5.34 -5.41
N GLU A 49 11.16 -6.23 -6.40
CA GLU A 49 10.12 -6.44 -7.41
C GLU A 49 8.81 -6.92 -6.78
N VAL A 50 8.89 -7.89 -5.87
CA VAL A 50 7.71 -8.41 -5.17
C VAL A 50 7.07 -7.35 -4.29
N VAL A 51 7.84 -6.57 -3.55
CA VAL A 51 7.32 -5.47 -2.73
C VAL A 51 6.55 -4.48 -3.60
N LYS A 52 7.13 -4.04 -4.71
CA LYS A 52 6.45 -3.14 -5.67
C LYS A 52 5.19 -3.76 -6.24
N TYR A 53 5.22 -5.05 -6.54
CA TYR A 53 4.05 -5.77 -7.06
C TYR A 53 2.94 -5.84 -6.03
N ILE A 54 3.26 -6.18 -4.77
CA ILE A 54 2.27 -6.19 -3.67
C ILE A 54 1.67 -4.80 -3.48
N ASP A 55 2.50 -3.77 -3.46
CA ASP A 55 2.06 -2.39 -3.27
C ASP A 55 1.13 -1.90 -4.40
N ALA A 56 1.32 -2.41 -5.61
CA ALA A 56 0.45 -2.09 -6.75
C ALA A 56 -0.84 -2.94 -6.79
N HIS A 57 -0.82 -4.14 -6.22
CA HIS A 57 -1.91 -5.13 -6.36
C HIS A 57 -2.45 -5.62 -5.00
N TYR A 58 -2.27 -4.85 -3.94
CA TYR A 58 -2.66 -5.26 -2.57
C TYR A 58 -4.13 -5.67 -2.42
N SER A 59 -5.02 -5.10 -3.23
CA SER A 59 -6.45 -5.41 -3.20
C SER A 59 -6.81 -6.72 -3.89
N SER A 60 -5.91 -7.26 -4.72
CA SER A 60 -6.11 -8.51 -5.43
C SER A 60 -5.92 -9.73 -4.54
N ASP A 61 -6.33 -10.89 -5.04
CA ASP A 61 -6.08 -12.15 -4.34
C ASP A 61 -4.63 -12.58 -4.55
N LEU A 62 -3.76 -12.04 -3.74
CA LEU A 62 -2.34 -12.35 -3.79
C LEU A 62 -2.04 -13.68 -3.09
N THR A 63 -1.48 -14.62 -3.84
CA THR A 63 -0.94 -15.87 -3.30
C THR A 63 0.58 -15.90 -3.45
N ILE A 64 1.25 -16.73 -2.65
CA ILE A 64 2.71 -16.87 -2.76
C ILE A 64 3.08 -17.41 -4.14
N GLU A 65 2.27 -18.30 -4.67
CA GLU A 65 2.44 -18.87 -6.00
C GLU A 65 2.38 -17.81 -7.10
N SER A 66 1.43 -16.88 -7.00
CA SER A 66 1.33 -15.77 -7.96
C SER A 66 2.52 -14.82 -7.88
N LEU A 67 3.05 -14.60 -6.68
CA LEU A 67 4.22 -13.75 -6.47
C LEU A 67 5.50 -14.39 -6.99
N LEU A 68 5.59 -15.71 -6.97
CA LEU A 68 6.74 -16.47 -7.44
C LEU A 68 6.72 -16.81 -8.93
N ALA A 69 5.63 -16.54 -9.63
CA ALA A 69 5.42 -16.97 -11.02
C ALA A 69 6.58 -16.59 -11.96
N ASN A 70 7.24 -15.47 -11.73
CA ASN A 70 8.35 -14.97 -12.55
C ASN A 70 9.68 -14.89 -11.79
N ILE A 71 9.77 -15.51 -10.63
CA ILE A 71 10.95 -15.43 -9.78
C ILE A 71 11.62 -16.80 -9.67
N PRO A 72 12.92 -16.94 -10.02
CA PRO A 72 13.61 -18.21 -9.99
C PRO A 72 14.06 -18.60 -8.57
N LEU A 73 13.14 -18.59 -7.63
CA LEU A 73 13.37 -18.96 -6.24
C LEU A 73 12.37 -20.00 -5.77
N SER A 74 12.80 -20.95 -4.96
CA SER A 74 11.87 -21.82 -4.26
C SER A 74 11.08 -21.04 -3.21
N ARG A 75 9.85 -21.47 -2.91
CA ARG A 75 9.00 -20.86 -1.91
C ARG A 75 9.71 -20.60 -0.58
N ARG A 76 10.40 -21.63 -0.07
CA ARG A 76 11.13 -21.52 1.20
C ARG A 76 12.23 -20.46 1.16
N ASN A 77 13.01 -20.44 0.09
CA ASN A 77 14.09 -19.47 -0.08
C ASN A 77 13.53 -18.04 -0.16
N PHE A 78 12.45 -17.88 -0.88
CA PHE A 78 11.79 -16.60 -1.03
C PHE A 78 11.23 -16.09 0.31
N GLU A 79 10.52 -16.92 1.07
CA GLU A 79 9.97 -16.54 2.38
C GLU A 79 11.08 -16.12 3.36
N VAL A 80 12.20 -16.84 3.38
CA VAL A 80 13.36 -16.51 4.22
C VAL A 80 13.99 -15.18 3.79
N LYS A 81 14.24 -15.00 2.50
CA LYS A 81 14.81 -13.75 1.96
C LYS A 81 13.89 -12.55 2.23
N PHE A 82 12.59 -12.72 2.00
CA PHE A 82 11.61 -11.68 2.26
C PHE A 82 11.58 -11.28 3.73
N LYS A 83 11.53 -12.27 4.63
CA LYS A 83 11.55 -12.01 6.07
C LYS A 83 12.82 -11.30 6.52
N ASN A 84 13.98 -11.69 5.97
CA ASN A 84 15.24 -11.04 6.30
C ASN A 84 15.33 -9.61 5.79
N ALA A 85 14.78 -9.33 4.60
CA ALA A 85 14.78 -8.00 4.01
C ALA A 85 13.76 -7.06 4.64
N MET A 86 12.57 -7.57 4.95
CA MET A 86 11.41 -6.77 5.38
C MET A 86 11.12 -6.88 6.89
N ASN A 87 11.81 -7.74 7.62
CA ASN A 87 11.55 -8.06 9.03
C ASN A 87 10.11 -8.52 9.33
N THR A 88 9.41 -9.01 8.33
CA THR A 88 8.02 -9.45 8.43
C THR A 88 7.74 -10.54 7.40
N SER A 89 6.70 -11.35 7.61
CA SER A 89 6.28 -12.31 6.61
C SER A 89 5.54 -11.63 5.46
N ILE A 90 5.51 -12.28 4.31
CA ILE A 90 4.80 -11.80 3.11
C ILE A 90 3.33 -11.53 3.42
N TYR A 91 2.67 -12.47 4.10
CA TYR A 91 1.27 -12.34 4.50
C TYR A 91 1.03 -11.11 5.39
N GLN A 92 1.88 -10.91 6.40
CA GLN A 92 1.77 -9.75 7.28
C GLN A 92 2.06 -8.44 6.54
N TYR A 93 2.97 -8.46 5.58
CA TYR A 93 3.24 -7.30 4.74
C TYR A 93 2.01 -6.91 3.91
N ILE A 94 1.35 -7.88 3.25
CA ILE A 94 0.12 -7.66 2.50
C ILE A 94 -0.98 -7.09 3.41
N LEU A 95 -1.18 -7.66 4.60
CA LEU A 95 -2.17 -7.15 5.56
C LEU A 95 -1.86 -5.72 6.00
N ASN A 96 -0.60 -5.39 6.21
CA ASN A 96 -0.18 -4.03 6.57
C ASN A 96 -0.48 -3.04 5.43
N CYS A 97 -0.18 -3.40 4.18
CA CYS A 97 -0.52 -2.59 3.01
C CYS A 97 -2.03 -2.34 2.94
N ARG A 98 -2.85 -3.38 3.09
CA ARG A 98 -4.32 -3.26 3.11
C ARG A 98 -4.81 -2.35 4.24
N CYS A 99 -4.24 -2.48 5.43
CA CYS A 99 -4.58 -1.63 6.56
C CYS A 99 -4.20 -0.16 6.34
N ASN A 100 -3.08 0.11 5.68
CA ASN A 100 -2.66 1.47 5.35
C ASN A 100 -3.66 2.11 4.39
N HIS A 101 -3.99 1.43 3.29
CA HIS A 101 -4.97 1.94 2.33
C HIS A 101 -6.36 2.08 2.94
N LEU A 102 -6.77 1.15 3.79
CA LEU A 102 -8.03 1.26 4.52
C LEU A 102 -8.03 2.51 5.43
N ALA A 103 -6.93 2.77 6.12
CA ALA A 103 -6.80 3.96 6.97
C ALA A 103 -7.00 5.26 6.18
N ASP A 104 -6.39 5.34 4.99
CA ASP A 104 -6.55 6.51 4.11
C ASP A 104 -7.99 6.67 3.62
N LEU A 105 -8.62 5.59 3.21
CA LEU A 105 -10.02 5.61 2.78
C LEU A 105 -10.98 5.97 3.92
N LEU A 106 -10.71 5.53 5.14
CA LEU A 106 -11.49 5.91 6.32
C LEU A 106 -11.41 7.41 6.62
N LEU A 107 -10.30 8.05 6.32
CA LEU A 107 -10.10 9.48 6.52
C LEU A 107 -10.64 10.32 5.36
N THR A 108 -10.66 9.77 4.15
CA THR A 108 -11.00 10.52 2.94
C THR A 108 -12.43 10.32 2.46
N THR A 109 -13.10 9.28 2.94
CA THR A 109 -14.46 8.93 2.49
C THR A 109 -15.39 8.66 3.68
N ASP A 110 -16.69 8.76 3.43
CA ASP A 110 -17.73 8.43 4.41
C ASP A 110 -18.41 7.08 4.12
N ARG A 111 -17.81 6.28 3.24
CA ARG A 111 -18.32 4.96 2.86
C ARG A 111 -18.30 3.98 4.03
N SER A 112 -19.11 2.94 3.92
CA SER A 112 -19.18 1.91 4.96
C SER A 112 -17.85 1.17 5.12
N LEU A 113 -17.55 0.74 6.35
CA LEU A 113 -16.36 -0.06 6.61
C LEU A 113 -16.36 -1.37 5.79
N ALA A 114 -17.54 -1.95 5.57
CA ALA A 114 -17.68 -3.18 4.79
C ALA A 114 -17.27 -2.97 3.33
N ASP A 115 -17.74 -1.89 2.70
CA ASP A 115 -17.38 -1.57 1.31
C ASP A 115 -15.89 -1.31 1.16
N LEU A 116 -15.34 -0.52 2.08
CA LEU A 116 -13.90 -0.21 2.07
C LEU A 116 -13.03 -1.45 2.31
N ALA A 117 -13.50 -2.34 3.19
CA ALA A 117 -12.81 -3.61 3.45
C ALA A 117 -12.69 -4.48 2.20
N ILE A 118 -13.79 -4.60 1.45
CA ILE A 118 -13.82 -5.34 0.19
C ILE A 118 -12.88 -4.69 -0.84
N GLU A 119 -12.95 -3.37 -0.94
CA GLU A 119 -12.13 -2.61 -1.89
C GLU A 119 -10.62 -2.81 -1.67
N VAL A 120 -10.17 -2.85 -0.42
CA VAL A 120 -8.76 -3.08 -0.11
C VAL A 120 -8.38 -4.55 -0.07
N GLY A 121 -9.30 -5.46 -0.37
CA GLY A 121 -9.02 -6.88 -0.54
C GLY A 121 -9.17 -7.76 0.70
N PHE A 122 -9.84 -7.30 1.75
CA PHE A 122 -10.18 -8.16 2.88
C PHE A 122 -11.34 -9.09 2.51
N LYS A 123 -11.12 -10.39 2.66
CA LYS A 123 -12.16 -11.40 2.40
C LYS A 123 -13.11 -11.62 3.59
N ASP A 124 -12.62 -11.39 4.80
CA ASP A 124 -13.37 -11.61 6.03
C ASP A 124 -13.54 -10.30 6.80
N TYR A 125 -14.76 -9.79 6.75
CA TYR A 125 -15.13 -8.57 7.45
C TYR A 125 -14.99 -8.70 8.98
N ASN A 126 -15.29 -9.87 9.54
CA ASN A 126 -15.27 -10.07 10.99
C ASN A 126 -13.85 -9.91 11.57
N ASN A 127 -12.85 -10.16 10.76
CA ASN A 127 -11.46 -10.13 11.18
C ASN A 127 -10.79 -8.76 11.00
N ILE A 128 -11.42 -7.88 10.22
CA ILE A 128 -10.82 -6.60 9.84
C ILE A 128 -10.51 -5.70 11.03
N SER A 129 -11.43 -5.58 11.98
CA SER A 129 -11.26 -4.73 13.15
C SER A 129 -10.08 -5.17 14.01
N ARG A 130 -9.91 -6.48 14.18
CA ARG A 130 -8.78 -7.07 14.92
C ARG A 130 -7.46 -6.83 14.19
N VAL A 131 -7.42 -7.08 12.88
CA VAL A 131 -6.24 -6.88 12.06
C VAL A 131 -5.86 -5.40 12.00
N PHE A 132 -6.82 -4.54 11.74
CA PHE A 132 -6.59 -3.09 11.70
C PHE A 132 -6.06 -2.55 13.03
N LYS A 133 -6.66 -2.97 14.16
CA LYS A 133 -6.21 -2.58 15.49
C LYS A 133 -4.77 -3.01 15.77
N LYS A 134 -4.37 -4.19 15.27
CA LYS A 134 -2.98 -4.67 15.39
C LYS A 134 -1.98 -3.72 14.72
N TYR A 135 -2.31 -3.19 13.53
CA TYR A 135 -1.40 -2.34 12.75
C TYR A 135 -1.52 -0.85 13.04
N LYS A 136 -2.71 -0.39 13.42
CA LYS A 136 -2.99 1.05 13.64
C LYS A 136 -3.21 1.43 15.10
N GLY A 137 -3.27 0.46 16.01
CA GLY A 137 -3.42 0.68 17.44
C GLY A 137 -4.84 0.98 17.92
N CYS A 138 -5.80 1.17 17.02
CA CYS A 138 -7.20 1.40 17.33
C CYS A 138 -8.12 0.78 16.29
N SER A 139 -9.41 0.68 16.59
CA SER A 139 -10.38 0.13 15.64
C SER A 139 -10.58 1.07 14.43
N PRO A 140 -11.09 0.54 13.28
CA PRO A 140 -11.38 1.37 12.12
C PRO A 140 -12.35 2.51 12.41
N LEU A 141 -13.35 2.27 13.24
CA LEU A 141 -14.34 3.30 13.62
C LEU A 141 -13.71 4.40 14.46
N GLU A 142 -12.91 4.03 15.46
CA GLU A 142 -12.14 5.00 16.27
C GLU A 142 -11.17 5.80 15.41
N TYR A 143 -10.56 5.15 14.43
CA TYR A 143 -9.64 5.81 13.51
C TYR A 143 -10.35 6.87 12.66
N ARG A 144 -11.56 6.56 12.17
CA ARG A 144 -12.40 7.51 11.43
C ARG A 144 -12.81 8.71 12.30
N GLN A 145 -13.14 8.47 13.57
CA GLN A 145 -13.53 9.53 14.49
C GLN A 145 -12.42 10.54 14.77
N LYS A 146 -11.17 10.13 14.72
CA LYS A 146 -10.02 11.04 14.86
C LYS A 146 -10.00 12.13 13.79
N LYS A 147 -10.56 11.88 12.61
CA LYS A 147 -10.75 12.91 11.57
C LYS A 147 -11.63 14.04 12.05
N THR A 148 -12.69 13.72 12.77
CA THR A 148 -13.70 14.70 13.21
C THR A 148 -13.20 15.56 14.37
N SER A 149 -12.23 15.05 15.14
CA SER A 149 -11.72 15.76 16.33
C SER A 149 -10.63 16.80 16.00
N HIS A 150 -10.19 16.88 14.74
CA HIS A 150 -9.15 17.82 14.30
C HIS A 150 -9.71 18.98 13.45
N ILE A 151 -11.01 19.09 13.41
CA ILE A 151 -11.74 20.22 12.82
C ILE A 151 -12.34 21.07 13.94
#